data_3280b8e5997c3ae8bdc11820994caecc
#
_entry.id   3280b8e5997c3ae8bdc11820994caecc
#
_cell.length_a   1.000
_cell.length_b   1.000
_cell.length_c   1.000
_cell.angle_alpha   90.00
_cell.angle_beta   90.00
_cell.angle_gamma   90.00
#
_symmetry.space_group_name_H-M   'P 1'
#
loop_
_entity.id
_entity.type
_entity.pdbx_description
1 polymer ?
#
loop_
_entity_poly.entity_id
_entity_poly.type
_entity_poly.pdbx_seq_one_letter_code
_entity_poly.pdbx_strand_id
1 'polypeptide(L)'
;MDNKWRHWIAKCLTTGRSDDYILTHLESKSLARAEIERELRAAKQHPYIKGAMEVYSRDARPPTQRANSGDEEFYVEKTMNNQQWLLQNFEKMARLEKDFGTIERIKAPSFDEFVRLYISRNRPVIITDVMDDWIPKQKWSFDYFRVAHSDAMVGIQDGRESDPDYERNQRFLRTEVRFGDFLDRIEATESSNDFYMTAGNMSSHKQALHQLFADAAEIDIRGEYFEFPAEGSLWIGPRGTVTPLHFDMINNFFCQIIGRKRVRLVPSWSLPWVYNE
;
A
#
# COMPACT_ATOMS: atom_id res chain seq x y z
N MET A 1 -39.64 -11.64 -3.69
CA MET A 1 -38.32 -11.02 -3.98
C MET A 1 -37.23 -12.09 -3.99
N ASP A 2 -36.30 -12.05 -4.95
CA ASP A 2 -35.17 -12.97 -5.06
C ASP A 2 -34.20 -12.79 -3.86
N ASN A 3 -33.54 -13.89 -3.44
CA ASN A 3 -32.58 -13.89 -2.33
C ASN A 3 -31.40 -12.93 -2.55
N LYS A 4 -31.01 -12.68 -3.79
CA LYS A 4 -30.01 -11.68 -4.17
C LYS A 4 -30.39 -10.29 -3.67
N TRP A 5 -31.66 -9.90 -3.86
CA TRP A 5 -32.14 -8.57 -3.45
C TRP A 5 -32.37 -8.48 -1.94
N ARG A 6 -32.79 -9.59 -1.30
CA ARG A 6 -32.87 -9.66 0.17
C ARG A 6 -31.49 -9.47 0.82
N HIS A 7 -30.48 -10.15 0.28
CA HIS A 7 -29.11 -9.97 0.73
C HIS A 7 -28.63 -8.53 0.54
N TRP A 8 -28.93 -7.92 -0.62
CA TRP A 8 -28.55 -6.54 -0.92
C TRP A 8 -29.25 -5.54 0.02
N ILE A 9 -30.54 -5.71 0.32
CA ILE A 9 -31.27 -4.91 1.31
C ILE A 9 -30.60 -5.03 2.69
N ALA A 10 -30.32 -6.24 3.14
CA ALA A 10 -29.64 -6.47 4.42
C ALA A 10 -28.30 -5.75 4.48
N LYS A 11 -27.48 -5.85 3.42
CA LYS A 11 -26.19 -5.15 3.31
C LYS A 11 -26.38 -3.63 3.38
N CYS A 12 -27.36 -3.07 2.67
CA CYS A 12 -27.63 -1.63 2.71
C CYS A 12 -28.03 -1.16 4.11
N LEU A 13 -28.90 -1.88 4.79
CA LEU A 13 -29.33 -1.56 6.15
C LEU A 13 -28.18 -1.61 7.16
N THR A 14 -27.36 -2.65 7.09
CA THR A 14 -26.19 -2.82 8.00
C THR A 14 -25.05 -1.89 7.71
N THR A 15 -25.05 -1.19 6.57
CA THR A 15 -24.08 -0.14 6.19
C THR A 15 -24.69 1.27 6.22
N GLY A 16 -25.86 1.46 6.85
CA GLY A 16 -26.48 2.76 7.12
C GLY A 16 -27.07 3.48 5.91
N ARG A 17 -27.37 2.77 4.82
CA ARG A 17 -28.08 3.36 3.69
C ARG A 17 -29.53 3.69 4.05
N SER A 18 -30.03 4.83 3.56
CA SER A 18 -31.41 5.26 3.81
C SER A 18 -32.43 4.39 3.08
N ASP A 19 -33.66 4.36 3.61
CA ASP A 19 -34.77 3.68 2.96
C ASP A 19 -35.03 4.23 1.55
N ASP A 20 -34.97 5.54 1.37
CA ASP A 20 -35.19 6.18 0.08
C ASP A 20 -34.16 5.75 -0.94
N TYR A 21 -32.88 5.60 -0.52
CA TYR A 21 -31.83 5.05 -1.39
C TYR A 21 -32.17 3.62 -1.83
N ILE A 22 -32.59 2.76 -0.91
CA ILE A 22 -32.93 1.37 -1.18
C ILE A 22 -34.16 1.29 -2.12
N LEU A 23 -35.19 2.06 -1.84
CA LEU A 23 -36.40 2.13 -2.66
C LEU A 23 -36.10 2.57 -4.09
N THR A 24 -35.43 3.71 -4.25
CA THR A 24 -35.08 4.28 -5.56
C THR A 24 -34.24 3.32 -6.38
N HIS A 25 -33.24 2.69 -5.76
CA HIS A 25 -32.37 1.75 -6.46
C HIS A 25 -33.12 0.51 -6.94
N LEU A 26 -33.96 -0.09 -6.10
CA LEU A 26 -34.67 -1.31 -6.46
C LEU A 26 -35.84 -1.05 -7.45
N GLU A 27 -36.49 0.10 -7.37
CA GLU A 27 -37.44 0.56 -8.38
C GLU A 27 -36.79 0.71 -9.76
N SER A 28 -35.55 1.22 -9.82
CA SER A 28 -34.77 1.30 -11.06
C SER A 28 -34.43 -0.06 -11.68
N LYS A 29 -34.54 -1.14 -10.88
CA LYS A 29 -34.39 -2.54 -11.31
C LYS A 29 -35.74 -3.20 -11.61
N SER A 30 -36.79 -2.43 -11.79
CA SER A 30 -38.15 -2.89 -12.15
C SER A 30 -38.81 -3.75 -11.07
N LEU A 31 -38.44 -3.59 -9.81
CA LEU A 31 -39.12 -4.23 -8.71
C LEU A 31 -40.31 -3.37 -8.22
N ALA A 32 -41.41 -4.01 -7.88
CA ALA A 32 -42.60 -3.30 -7.40
C ALA A 32 -42.37 -2.69 -6.02
N ARG A 33 -42.70 -1.40 -5.86
CA ARG A 33 -42.52 -0.65 -4.60
C ARG A 33 -43.10 -1.37 -3.40
N ALA A 34 -44.34 -1.88 -3.50
CA ALA A 34 -45.00 -2.60 -2.41
C ALA A 34 -44.25 -3.86 -1.96
N GLU A 35 -43.58 -4.53 -2.90
CA GLU A 35 -42.73 -5.70 -2.61
C GLU A 35 -41.46 -5.29 -1.89
N ILE A 36 -40.82 -4.21 -2.34
CA ILE A 36 -39.61 -3.67 -1.72
C ILE A 36 -39.88 -3.24 -0.28
N GLU A 37 -40.96 -2.49 -0.05
CA GLU A 37 -41.36 -2.01 1.28
C GLU A 37 -41.67 -3.16 2.24
N ARG A 38 -42.30 -4.22 1.76
CA ARG A 38 -42.55 -5.42 2.57
C ARG A 38 -41.27 -6.09 3.00
N GLU A 39 -40.34 -6.32 2.08
CA GLU A 39 -39.05 -6.95 2.39
C GLU A 39 -38.19 -6.05 3.28
N LEU A 40 -38.20 -4.74 3.06
CA LEU A 40 -37.48 -3.78 3.87
C LEU A 40 -37.98 -3.78 5.33
N ARG A 41 -39.31 -3.80 5.54
CA ARG A 41 -39.87 -3.94 6.88
C ARG A 41 -39.52 -5.26 7.55
N ALA A 42 -39.57 -6.38 6.80
CA ALA A 42 -39.21 -7.69 7.33
C ALA A 42 -37.70 -7.74 7.71
N ALA A 43 -36.80 -7.20 6.87
CA ALA A 43 -35.38 -7.12 7.16
C ALA A 43 -35.11 -6.29 8.41
N LYS A 44 -35.71 -5.13 8.57
CA LYS A 44 -35.56 -4.27 9.75
C LYS A 44 -36.04 -4.90 11.06
N GLN A 45 -37.00 -5.83 10.99
CA GLN A 45 -37.46 -6.56 12.16
C GLN A 45 -36.62 -7.78 12.52
N HIS A 46 -35.76 -8.21 11.62
CA HIS A 46 -34.91 -9.39 11.84
C HIS A 46 -33.86 -9.12 12.94
N PRO A 47 -33.76 -9.99 13.99
CA PRO A 47 -32.89 -9.71 15.15
C PRO A 47 -31.43 -9.46 14.79
N TYR A 48 -30.87 -10.24 13.88
CA TYR A 48 -29.48 -10.06 13.44
C TYR A 48 -29.25 -8.76 12.68
N ILE A 49 -30.23 -8.33 11.86
CA ILE A 49 -30.14 -7.05 11.14
C ILE A 49 -30.24 -5.87 12.11
N LYS A 50 -31.17 -5.96 13.09
CA LYS A 50 -31.28 -4.95 14.16
C LYS A 50 -29.96 -4.79 14.91
N GLY A 51 -29.38 -5.88 15.38
CA GLY A 51 -28.10 -5.85 16.09
C GLY A 51 -26.98 -5.22 15.24
N ALA A 52 -26.88 -5.61 13.96
CA ALA A 52 -25.86 -5.03 13.07
C ALA A 52 -26.10 -3.53 12.80
N MET A 53 -27.35 -3.10 12.63
CA MET A 53 -27.70 -1.67 12.47
C MET A 53 -27.38 -0.85 13.73
N GLU A 54 -27.61 -1.42 14.92
CA GLU A 54 -27.26 -0.78 16.18
C GLU A 54 -25.76 -0.56 16.31
N VAL A 55 -24.94 -1.58 15.99
CA VAL A 55 -23.49 -1.46 15.97
C VAL A 55 -23.06 -0.38 15.00
N TYR A 56 -23.56 -0.41 13.76
CA TYR A 56 -23.22 0.59 12.77
C TYR A 56 -23.61 2.01 13.21
N SER A 57 -24.81 2.17 13.79
CA SER A 57 -25.29 3.49 14.27
C SER A 57 -24.47 4.03 15.44
N ARG A 58 -23.87 3.17 16.25
CA ARG A 58 -22.92 3.55 17.29
C ARG A 58 -21.63 4.07 16.69
N ASP A 59 -21.07 3.34 15.72
CA ASP A 59 -19.78 3.68 15.11
C ASP A 59 -19.87 4.91 14.21
N ALA A 60 -21.01 5.14 13.56
CA ALA A 60 -21.25 6.29 12.68
C ALA A 60 -21.57 7.61 13.41
N ARG A 61 -21.83 7.60 14.71
CA ARG A 61 -22.10 8.83 15.47
C ARG A 61 -20.81 9.58 15.76
N PRO A 62 -20.74 10.90 15.48
CA PRO A 62 -19.60 11.70 15.91
C PRO A 62 -19.44 11.64 17.43
N PRO A 63 -18.22 11.74 17.96
CA PRO A 63 -17.93 11.60 19.40
C PRO A 63 -18.79 12.48 20.30
N THR A 64 -19.21 13.66 19.82
CA THR A 64 -20.04 14.62 20.55
C THR A 64 -21.51 14.21 20.69
N GLN A 65 -22.01 13.23 19.93
CA GLN A 65 -23.40 12.75 20.01
C GLN A 65 -23.56 11.42 20.75
N ARG A 66 -22.43 10.82 21.18
CA ARG A 66 -22.44 9.56 21.93
C ARG A 66 -22.74 9.73 23.43
N ALA A 67 -23.02 10.97 23.87
CA ALA A 67 -22.99 11.45 25.23
C ALA A 67 -24.30 11.30 26.03
N ASN A 68 -25.07 10.20 25.91
CA ASN A 68 -26.25 10.02 26.79
C ASN A 68 -26.52 8.60 27.31
N SER A 69 -25.54 7.70 27.23
CA SER A 69 -25.59 6.43 27.97
C SER A 69 -24.25 6.29 28.72
N GLY A 70 -24.21 6.71 29.95
CA GLY A 70 -23.00 6.94 30.75
C GLY A 70 -22.01 5.77 30.85
N ASP A 71 -22.43 4.54 30.55
CA ASP A 71 -21.55 3.37 30.60
C ASP A 71 -20.87 3.07 29.25
N GLU A 72 -21.50 3.38 28.10
CA GLU A 72 -20.95 3.08 26.79
C GLU A 72 -19.91 4.12 26.34
N GLU A 73 -20.12 5.38 26.68
CA GLU A 73 -19.17 6.46 26.42
C GLU A 73 -17.84 6.21 27.13
N PHE A 74 -17.91 5.73 28.36
CA PHE A 74 -16.72 5.37 29.14
C PHE A 74 -15.88 4.28 28.48
N TYR A 75 -16.51 3.25 27.89
CA TYR A 75 -15.79 2.16 27.23
C TYR A 75 -15.17 2.57 25.89
N VAL A 76 -15.88 3.36 25.08
CA VAL A 76 -15.36 3.83 23.79
C VAL A 76 -14.22 4.83 23.98
N GLU A 77 -14.39 5.79 24.87
CA GLU A 77 -13.36 6.77 25.22
C GLU A 77 -12.15 6.09 25.85
N LYS A 78 -12.38 5.13 26.76
CA LYS A 78 -11.31 4.33 27.36
C LYS A 78 -10.55 3.49 26.34
N THR A 79 -11.23 2.91 25.37
CA THR A 79 -10.58 2.10 24.32
C THR A 79 -9.72 2.99 23.41
N MET A 80 -10.25 4.12 22.97
CA MET A 80 -9.48 5.10 22.17
C MET A 80 -8.30 5.65 22.99
N ASN A 81 -8.53 5.98 24.24
CA ASN A 81 -7.47 6.44 25.15
C ASN A 81 -6.40 5.37 25.39
N ASN A 82 -6.78 4.10 25.47
CA ASN A 82 -5.84 2.99 25.62
C ASN A 82 -4.98 2.79 24.38
N GLN A 83 -5.54 2.89 23.18
CA GLN A 83 -4.76 2.83 21.94
C GLN A 83 -3.79 4.02 21.81
N GLN A 84 -4.28 5.22 22.06
CA GLN A 84 -3.43 6.42 22.06
C GLN A 84 -2.34 6.33 23.12
N TRP A 85 -2.69 5.89 24.32
CA TRP A 85 -1.72 5.67 25.38
C TRP A 85 -0.65 4.66 24.98
N LEU A 86 -1.04 3.54 24.36
CA LEU A 86 -0.10 2.52 23.89
C LEU A 86 0.86 3.09 22.84
N LEU A 87 0.34 3.78 21.84
CA LEU A 87 1.14 4.40 20.77
C LEU A 87 2.08 5.47 21.34
N GLN A 88 1.62 6.31 22.27
CA GLN A 88 2.45 7.29 22.94
C GLN A 88 3.56 6.65 23.79
N ASN A 89 3.29 5.50 24.42
CA ASN A 89 4.33 4.78 25.13
C ASN A 89 5.37 4.19 24.20
N PHE A 90 4.98 3.64 23.06
CA PHE A 90 5.94 3.20 22.04
C PHE A 90 6.81 4.36 21.56
N GLU A 91 6.23 5.52 21.30
CA GLU A 91 6.98 6.72 20.93
C GLU A 91 7.96 7.14 22.05
N LYS A 92 7.49 7.19 23.30
CA LYS A 92 8.34 7.54 24.45
C LYS A 92 9.49 6.55 24.62
N MET A 93 9.23 5.25 24.48
CA MET A 93 10.27 4.22 24.55
C MET A 93 11.28 4.36 23.42
N ALA A 94 10.82 4.58 22.19
CA ALA A 94 11.71 4.80 21.04
C ALA A 94 12.58 6.06 21.24
N ARG A 95 12.04 7.13 21.83
CA ARG A 95 12.79 8.36 22.12
C ARG A 95 13.89 8.20 23.19
N LEU A 96 13.89 7.10 23.94
CA LEU A 96 14.98 6.78 24.86
C LEU A 96 16.21 6.25 24.15
N GLU A 97 16.10 5.83 22.91
CA GLU A 97 17.25 5.41 22.12
C GLU A 97 18.09 6.64 21.74
N LYS A 98 19.42 6.50 21.86
CA LYS A 98 20.37 7.58 21.60
C LYS A 98 20.24 8.13 20.19
N ASP A 99 19.94 7.25 19.22
CA ASP A 99 19.89 7.56 17.80
C ASP A 99 18.45 7.66 17.27
N PHE A 100 17.51 8.02 18.16
CA PHE A 100 16.10 8.20 17.79
C PHE A 100 15.95 9.13 16.58
N GLY A 101 15.14 8.68 15.62
CA GLY A 101 14.86 9.43 14.38
C GLY A 101 15.91 9.26 13.28
N THR A 102 16.97 8.47 13.54
CA THR A 102 17.96 8.12 12.52
C THR A 102 17.80 6.67 12.06
N ILE A 103 18.20 6.40 10.82
CA ILE A 103 18.26 5.03 10.30
C ILE A 103 19.71 4.55 10.42
N GLU A 104 19.90 3.49 11.20
CA GLU A 104 21.20 2.89 11.39
C GLU A 104 21.77 2.34 10.08
N ARG A 105 23.09 2.50 9.90
CA ARG A 105 23.84 1.96 8.76
C ARG A 105 24.83 0.92 9.28
N ILE A 106 24.64 -0.32 8.85
CA ILE A 106 25.44 -1.45 9.34
C ILE A 106 26.02 -2.23 8.16
N LYS A 107 27.01 -3.07 8.47
CA LYS A 107 27.39 -4.18 7.60
C LYS A 107 26.41 -5.33 7.73
N ALA A 108 26.46 -6.27 6.81
CA ALA A 108 25.59 -7.45 6.82
C ALA A 108 25.59 -8.11 8.21
N PRO A 109 24.47 -8.10 8.93
CA PRO A 109 24.34 -8.76 10.22
C PRO A 109 24.20 -10.27 10.00
N SER A 110 24.44 -11.06 11.05
CA SER A 110 23.95 -12.43 11.07
C SER A 110 22.42 -12.46 11.03
N PHE A 111 21.83 -13.58 10.57
CA PHE A 111 20.39 -13.75 10.54
C PHE A 111 19.72 -13.50 11.92
N ASP A 112 20.29 -14.11 12.98
CA ASP A 112 19.79 -13.92 14.34
C ASP A 112 19.83 -12.46 14.81
N GLU A 113 20.90 -11.75 14.48
CA GLU A 113 21.01 -10.32 14.80
C GLU A 113 20.00 -9.49 14.02
N PHE A 114 19.83 -9.78 12.73
CA PHE A 114 18.88 -9.07 11.90
C PHE A 114 17.44 -9.25 12.41
N VAL A 115 17.04 -10.49 12.71
CA VAL A 115 15.73 -10.77 13.29
C VAL A 115 15.55 -10.08 14.63
N ARG A 116 16.51 -10.25 15.54
CA ARG A 116 16.40 -9.76 16.92
C ARG A 116 16.44 -8.25 17.02
N LEU A 117 17.24 -7.56 16.22
CA LEU A 117 17.48 -6.12 16.36
C LEU A 117 16.58 -5.28 15.46
N TYR A 118 16.14 -5.81 14.33
CA TYR A 118 15.43 -5.04 13.30
C TYR A 118 14.03 -5.57 13.03
N ILE A 119 13.88 -6.82 12.61
CA ILE A 119 12.56 -7.37 12.24
C ILE A 119 11.62 -7.41 13.46
N SER A 120 12.05 -8.05 14.57
CA SER A 120 11.20 -8.20 15.76
C SER A 120 10.87 -6.88 16.44
N ARG A 121 11.62 -5.84 16.15
CA ARG A 121 11.43 -4.48 16.68
C ARG A 121 10.77 -3.53 15.69
N ASN A 122 10.43 -4.01 14.50
CA ASN A 122 9.91 -3.19 13.41
C ASN A 122 10.77 -1.95 13.14
N ARG A 123 12.09 -2.16 13.11
CA ARG A 123 13.10 -1.09 12.99
C ARG A 123 13.73 -1.13 11.61
N PRO A 124 13.66 -0.04 10.84
CA PRO A 124 14.34 0.04 9.55
C PRO A 124 15.86 0.11 9.74
N VAL A 125 16.60 -0.44 8.77
CA VAL A 125 18.06 -0.45 8.77
C VAL A 125 18.59 -0.33 7.33
N ILE A 126 19.76 0.27 7.16
CA ILE A 126 20.50 0.30 5.90
C ILE A 126 21.71 -0.63 6.02
N ILE A 127 21.70 -1.69 5.21
CA ILE A 127 22.83 -2.62 5.13
C ILE A 127 23.71 -2.16 3.98
N THR A 128 25.01 -1.98 4.23
CA THR A 128 25.90 -1.21 3.34
C THR A 128 26.74 -2.03 2.40
N ASP A 129 26.91 -3.33 2.64
CA ASP A 129 27.88 -4.20 1.94
C ASP A 129 27.26 -5.44 1.27
N VAL A 130 25.98 -5.70 1.47
CA VAL A 130 25.28 -6.89 0.91
C VAL A 130 25.29 -6.93 -0.62
N MET A 131 25.38 -5.76 -1.25
CA MET A 131 25.33 -5.66 -2.72
C MET A 131 26.71 -5.54 -3.37
N ASP A 132 27.82 -5.57 -2.62
CA ASP A 132 29.13 -5.26 -3.18
C ASP A 132 29.54 -6.25 -4.27
N ASP A 133 29.28 -7.53 -4.08
CA ASP A 133 29.58 -8.61 -5.03
C ASP A 133 28.38 -9.00 -5.91
N TRP A 134 27.28 -8.29 -5.80
CA TRP A 134 26.07 -8.61 -6.55
C TRP A 134 26.17 -8.21 -8.01
N ILE A 135 25.77 -9.11 -8.92
CA ILE A 135 25.88 -8.92 -10.37
C ILE A 135 25.24 -7.60 -10.85
N PRO A 136 24.03 -7.23 -10.46
CA PRO A 136 23.42 -5.95 -10.82
C PRO A 136 24.27 -4.74 -10.45
N LYS A 137 24.92 -4.76 -9.29
CA LYS A 137 25.77 -3.66 -8.83
C LYS A 137 27.02 -3.48 -9.70
N GLN A 138 27.51 -4.56 -10.26
CA GLN A 138 28.74 -4.56 -11.09
C GLN A 138 28.44 -4.29 -12.56
N LYS A 139 27.33 -4.81 -13.10
CA LYS A 139 27.03 -4.81 -14.52
C LYS A 139 26.00 -3.78 -14.95
N TRP A 140 25.01 -3.47 -14.10
CA TRP A 140 23.87 -2.71 -14.54
C TRP A 140 24.24 -1.25 -14.81
N SER A 141 24.02 -0.85 -16.04
CA SER A 141 24.09 0.52 -16.54
C SER A 141 23.04 0.67 -17.65
N PHE A 142 22.75 1.87 -18.05
CA PHE A 142 21.82 2.08 -19.18
C PHE A 142 22.39 1.47 -20.48
N ASP A 143 23.70 1.51 -20.67
CA ASP A 143 24.33 0.87 -21.83
C ASP A 143 24.15 -0.66 -21.80
N TYR A 144 24.36 -1.28 -20.63
CA TYR A 144 24.10 -2.71 -20.47
C TYR A 144 22.63 -3.06 -20.75
N PHE A 145 21.70 -2.26 -20.25
CA PHE A 145 20.28 -2.45 -20.50
C PHE A 145 19.91 -2.33 -21.97
N ARG A 146 20.50 -1.37 -22.69
CA ARG A 146 20.30 -1.21 -24.13
C ARG A 146 20.82 -2.39 -24.92
N VAL A 147 22.03 -2.83 -24.64
CA VAL A 147 22.62 -3.99 -25.35
C VAL A 147 21.79 -5.24 -25.15
N ALA A 148 21.28 -5.46 -23.95
CA ALA A 148 20.55 -6.69 -23.61
C ALA A 148 19.08 -6.65 -24.03
N HIS A 149 18.40 -5.49 -23.95
CA HIS A 149 16.94 -5.42 -23.98
C HIS A 149 16.35 -4.19 -24.68
N SER A 150 17.06 -3.50 -25.58
CA SER A 150 16.57 -2.27 -26.21
C SER A 150 15.19 -2.41 -26.86
N ASP A 151 14.93 -3.55 -27.50
CA ASP A 151 13.69 -3.83 -28.23
C ASP A 151 12.58 -4.40 -27.36
N ALA A 152 12.83 -4.69 -26.08
CA ALA A 152 11.84 -5.24 -25.18
C ALA A 152 10.71 -4.22 -24.95
N MET A 153 9.47 -4.68 -24.99
CA MET A 153 8.32 -3.85 -24.64
C MET A 153 8.11 -3.88 -23.13
N VAL A 154 8.04 -2.69 -22.52
CA VAL A 154 7.84 -2.52 -21.08
C VAL A 154 6.67 -1.59 -20.80
N GLY A 155 5.91 -1.92 -19.77
CA GLY A 155 4.82 -1.07 -19.32
C GLY A 155 5.33 0.00 -18.35
N ILE A 156 5.00 1.24 -18.63
CA ILE A 156 5.29 2.38 -17.74
C ILE A 156 4.00 3.11 -17.39
N GLN A 157 4.04 3.88 -16.32
CA GLN A 157 3.08 4.97 -16.11
C GLN A 157 3.58 6.18 -16.88
N ASP A 158 2.74 6.87 -17.64
CA ASP A 158 3.08 8.06 -18.42
C ASP A 158 1.98 9.12 -18.28
N GLY A 159 2.35 10.41 -18.22
CA GLY A 159 1.41 11.50 -17.97
C GLY A 159 1.06 11.72 -16.49
N ARG A 160 1.92 11.29 -15.57
CA ARG A 160 1.67 11.39 -14.12
C ARG A 160 1.54 12.83 -13.64
N GLU A 161 2.27 13.77 -14.23
CA GLU A 161 2.22 15.19 -13.86
C GLU A 161 0.92 15.87 -14.29
N SER A 162 0.17 15.27 -15.22
CA SER A 162 -1.13 15.77 -15.66
C SER A 162 -2.30 15.32 -14.77
N ASP A 163 -2.09 14.35 -13.86
CA ASP A 163 -3.11 13.77 -13.00
C ASP A 163 -2.66 13.87 -11.53
N PRO A 164 -3.30 14.71 -10.70
CA PRO A 164 -2.97 14.82 -9.28
C PRO A 164 -3.19 13.52 -8.51
N ASP A 165 -4.07 12.63 -8.99
CA ASP A 165 -4.38 11.34 -8.40
C ASP A 165 -3.67 10.17 -9.14
N TYR A 166 -2.51 10.41 -9.74
CA TYR A 166 -1.81 9.45 -10.60
C TYR A 166 -1.60 8.07 -9.97
N GLU A 167 -1.42 7.95 -8.66
CA GLU A 167 -1.29 6.65 -8.01
C GLU A 167 -2.62 5.88 -7.96
N ARG A 168 -3.73 6.55 -7.73
CA ARG A 168 -5.07 5.94 -7.79
C ARG A 168 -5.43 5.59 -9.22
N ASN A 169 -5.02 6.42 -10.16
CA ASN A 169 -5.32 6.31 -11.57
C ASN A 169 -4.25 5.57 -12.38
N GLN A 170 -3.25 4.97 -11.73
CA GLN A 170 -2.10 4.32 -12.36
C GLN A 170 -2.47 3.37 -13.52
N ARG A 171 -3.61 2.67 -13.43
CA ARG A 171 -4.09 1.76 -14.49
C ARG A 171 -4.47 2.48 -15.78
N PHE A 172 -4.88 3.75 -15.71
CA PHE A 172 -5.25 4.58 -16.87
C PHE A 172 -4.05 5.30 -17.48
N LEU A 173 -2.98 5.45 -16.72
CA LEU A 173 -1.72 6.05 -17.15
C LEU A 173 -0.74 5.02 -17.71
N ARG A 174 -1.14 3.74 -17.75
CA ARG A 174 -0.29 2.68 -18.24
C ARG A 174 -0.16 2.73 -19.75
N THR A 175 1.08 2.76 -20.24
CA THR A 175 1.41 2.64 -21.67
C THR A 175 2.57 1.67 -21.87
N GLU A 176 2.68 1.09 -23.04
CA GLU A 176 3.79 0.23 -23.42
C GLU A 176 4.74 0.99 -24.34
N VAL A 177 6.03 0.90 -24.05
CA VAL A 177 7.10 1.56 -24.79
C VAL A 177 8.25 0.59 -25.01
N ARG A 178 9.09 0.83 -26.01
CA ARG A 178 10.36 0.12 -26.14
C ARG A 178 11.28 0.52 -25.00
N PHE A 179 11.97 -0.43 -24.40
CA PHE A 179 12.80 -0.18 -23.24
C PHE A 179 13.96 0.77 -23.57
N GLY A 180 14.58 0.64 -24.77
CA GLY A 180 15.59 1.57 -25.25
C GLY A 180 15.09 3.01 -25.32
N ASP A 181 13.90 3.23 -25.92
CA ASP A 181 13.31 4.56 -26.05
C ASP A 181 12.98 5.16 -24.67
N PHE A 182 12.55 4.32 -23.72
CA PHE A 182 12.30 4.73 -22.35
C PHE A 182 13.59 5.16 -21.64
N LEU A 183 14.70 4.42 -21.82
CA LEU A 183 16.01 4.79 -21.27
C LEU A 183 16.53 6.10 -21.87
N ASP A 184 16.39 6.29 -23.19
CA ASP A 184 16.77 7.52 -23.88
C ASP A 184 15.96 8.72 -23.37
N ARG A 185 14.67 8.52 -23.13
CA ARG A 185 13.80 9.56 -22.53
C ARG A 185 14.27 9.92 -21.11
N ILE A 186 14.70 8.94 -20.30
CA ILE A 186 15.26 9.20 -18.96
C ILE A 186 16.52 10.05 -19.04
N GLU A 187 17.46 9.71 -19.94
CA GLU A 187 18.73 10.42 -20.06
C GLU A 187 18.56 11.83 -20.63
N ALA A 188 17.60 12.02 -21.53
CA ALA A 188 17.26 13.33 -22.07
C ALA A 188 16.52 14.23 -21.08
N THR A 189 16.06 13.70 -19.94
CA THR A 189 15.24 14.41 -18.97
C THR A 189 16.06 14.79 -17.74
N GLU A 190 16.23 16.09 -17.47
CA GLU A 190 16.96 16.54 -16.28
C GLU A 190 16.25 16.12 -14.98
N SER A 191 14.93 16.34 -14.91
CA SER A 191 14.10 15.95 -13.75
C SER A 191 12.61 15.91 -14.15
N SER A 192 11.90 14.85 -13.80
CA SER A 192 10.46 14.71 -14.02
C SER A 192 9.85 13.67 -13.10
N ASN A 193 8.56 13.82 -12.79
CA ASN A 193 7.74 12.79 -12.19
C ASN A 193 6.70 12.23 -13.19
N ASP A 194 6.77 12.64 -14.45
CA ASP A 194 5.73 12.36 -15.44
C ASP A 194 5.69 10.91 -15.91
N PHE A 195 6.81 10.20 -15.88
CA PHE A 195 6.86 8.83 -16.35
C PHE A 195 7.72 7.93 -15.44
N TYR A 196 7.25 6.69 -15.23
CA TYR A 196 7.87 5.76 -14.28
C TYR A 196 7.55 4.31 -14.58
N MET A 197 8.54 3.45 -14.64
CA MET A 197 8.36 2.00 -14.65
C MET A 197 8.23 1.50 -13.22
N THR A 198 7.05 0.98 -12.87
CA THR A 198 6.69 0.51 -11.53
C THR A 198 6.45 -1.00 -11.50
N ALA A 199 6.25 -1.57 -10.32
CA ALA A 199 5.94 -3.00 -10.13
C ALA A 199 4.61 -3.45 -10.78
N GLY A 200 3.75 -2.54 -11.20
CA GLY A 200 2.40 -2.85 -11.69
C GLY A 200 2.31 -3.79 -12.90
N ASN A 201 3.43 -4.06 -13.57
CA ASN A 201 3.53 -5.00 -14.71
C ASN A 201 4.53 -6.14 -14.45
N MET A 202 4.69 -6.56 -13.22
CA MET A 202 5.76 -7.45 -12.79
C MET A 202 5.94 -8.72 -13.67
N SER A 203 4.86 -9.39 -14.05
CA SER A 203 4.95 -10.60 -14.90
C SER A 203 5.41 -10.31 -16.33
N SER A 204 4.91 -9.24 -16.96
CA SER A 204 5.35 -8.83 -18.31
C SER A 204 6.78 -8.31 -18.30
N HIS A 205 7.18 -7.54 -17.29
CA HIS A 205 8.56 -7.10 -17.14
C HIS A 205 9.53 -8.26 -16.94
N LYS A 206 9.18 -9.28 -16.14
CA LYS A 206 10.01 -10.48 -15.97
C LYS A 206 10.26 -11.21 -17.29
N GLN A 207 9.23 -11.34 -18.11
CA GLN A 207 9.38 -11.98 -19.40
C GLN A 207 10.20 -11.12 -20.37
N ALA A 208 9.92 -9.82 -20.47
CA ALA A 208 10.58 -8.90 -21.38
C ALA A 208 12.05 -8.64 -20.99
N LEU A 209 12.34 -8.56 -19.69
CA LEU A 209 13.64 -8.22 -19.13
C LEU A 209 14.27 -9.41 -18.37
N HIS A 210 14.02 -10.63 -18.83
CA HIS A 210 14.38 -11.87 -18.14
C HIS A 210 15.85 -11.95 -17.72
N GLN A 211 16.78 -11.42 -18.50
CA GLN A 211 18.20 -11.41 -18.15
C GLN A 211 18.48 -10.54 -16.92
N LEU A 212 17.82 -9.39 -16.79
CA LEU A 212 17.99 -8.51 -15.62
C LEU A 212 17.46 -9.20 -14.36
N PHE A 213 16.34 -9.91 -14.47
CA PHE A 213 15.82 -10.68 -13.33
C PHE A 213 16.71 -11.88 -13.00
N ALA A 214 17.33 -12.53 -14.00
CA ALA A 214 18.32 -13.58 -13.77
C ALA A 214 19.58 -13.04 -13.08
N ASP A 215 20.11 -11.91 -13.53
CA ASP A 215 21.25 -11.25 -12.86
C ASP A 215 20.95 -10.92 -11.38
N ALA A 216 19.69 -10.54 -11.10
CA ALA A 216 19.26 -10.18 -9.75
C ALA A 216 18.96 -11.38 -8.84
N ALA A 217 18.76 -12.58 -9.39
CA ALA A 217 18.38 -13.77 -8.63
C ALA A 217 19.46 -14.30 -7.68
N GLU A 218 20.73 -13.92 -7.92
CA GLU A 218 21.88 -14.43 -7.18
C GLU A 218 22.30 -13.55 -6.00
N ILE A 219 21.42 -12.71 -5.47
CA ILE A 219 21.75 -11.94 -4.28
C ILE A 219 21.83 -12.88 -3.06
N ASP A 220 23.01 -13.03 -2.48
CA ASP A 220 23.24 -13.81 -1.26
C ASP A 220 22.86 -12.98 -0.01
N ILE A 221 21.59 -12.71 0.16
CA ILE A 221 21.07 -12.23 1.44
C ILE A 221 20.65 -13.47 2.22
N ARG A 222 21.61 -13.98 2.96
CA ARG A 222 21.50 -15.22 3.69
C ARG A 222 20.41 -15.19 4.73
N GLY A 223 19.53 -16.16 4.67
CA GLY A 223 18.64 -16.54 5.72
C GLY A 223 17.30 -17.05 5.20
N GLU A 224 16.79 -18.02 5.89
CA GLU A 224 15.44 -18.58 5.72
C GLU A 224 14.33 -17.51 5.79
N TYR A 225 14.66 -16.30 6.24
CA TYR A 225 13.75 -15.19 6.42
C TYR A 225 13.52 -14.37 5.16
N PHE A 226 14.47 -14.39 4.28
CA PHE A 226 14.34 -13.82 2.95
C PHE A 226 14.28 -14.99 1.98
N GLU A 227 13.14 -15.62 1.85
CA GLU A 227 12.84 -16.22 0.58
C GLU A 227 12.90 -15.07 -0.42
N PHE A 228 14.10 -14.84 -0.95
CA PHE A 228 14.26 -14.02 -2.12
C PHE A 228 13.69 -14.82 -3.25
N PRO A 229 12.43 -14.61 -3.53
CA PRO A 229 11.93 -15.14 -4.76
C PRO A 229 12.67 -14.38 -5.85
N ALA A 230 12.92 -15.05 -6.92
CA ALA A 230 13.11 -14.47 -8.23
C ALA A 230 11.94 -13.48 -8.58
N GLU A 231 11.32 -12.86 -7.59
CA GLU A 231 10.06 -12.11 -7.58
C GLU A 231 10.23 -10.65 -7.20
N GLY A 232 11.46 -10.17 -7.13
CA GLY A 232 11.75 -8.75 -6.98
C GLY A 232 11.09 -7.92 -8.08
N SER A 233 10.73 -6.68 -7.77
CA SER A 233 10.16 -5.73 -8.72
C SER A 233 11.25 -4.75 -9.17
N LEU A 234 11.26 -4.45 -10.47
CA LEU A 234 12.19 -3.49 -11.03
C LEU A 234 11.49 -2.12 -11.20
N TRP A 235 12.09 -1.10 -10.60
CA TRP A 235 11.59 0.27 -10.62
C TRP A 235 12.62 1.18 -11.28
N ILE A 236 12.27 1.81 -12.40
CA ILE A 236 13.18 2.69 -13.15
C ILE A 236 12.43 3.98 -13.51
N GLY A 237 13.08 5.12 -13.23
CA GLY A 237 12.53 6.42 -13.58
C GLY A 237 13.57 7.52 -13.58
N PRO A 238 13.24 8.69 -14.11
CA PRO A 238 14.15 9.84 -14.11
C PRO A 238 14.39 10.38 -12.71
N ARG A 239 15.38 11.25 -12.59
CA ARG A 239 15.50 12.12 -11.42
C ARG A 239 14.17 12.86 -11.20
N GLY A 240 13.74 13.01 -9.95
CA GLY A 240 12.49 13.70 -9.61
C GLY A 240 11.27 12.78 -9.47
N THR A 241 11.40 11.51 -9.83
CA THR A 241 10.30 10.54 -9.64
C THR A 241 9.92 10.42 -8.15
N VAL A 242 8.63 10.49 -7.89
CA VAL A 242 8.04 10.44 -6.54
C VAL A 242 7.07 9.27 -6.43
N THR A 243 7.23 8.46 -5.40
CA THR A 243 6.20 7.52 -4.94
C THR A 243 5.57 8.15 -3.70
N PRO A 244 4.26 8.43 -3.68
CA PRO A 244 3.58 9.05 -2.56
C PRO A 244 3.61 8.20 -1.29
N LEU A 245 3.16 8.78 -0.19
CA LEU A 245 3.01 8.09 1.07
C LEU A 245 2.05 6.91 0.91
N HIS A 246 2.51 5.73 1.26
CA HIS A 246 1.74 4.48 1.27
C HIS A 246 2.32 3.55 2.33
N PHE A 247 1.66 2.43 2.55
CA PHE A 247 2.22 1.32 3.32
C PHE A 247 2.07 0.02 2.50
N ASP A 248 3.04 -0.85 2.64
CA ASP A 248 2.99 -2.19 2.09
C ASP A 248 2.59 -3.20 3.17
N MET A 249 1.84 -4.22 2.78
CA MET A 249 1.37 -5.28 3.69
C MET A 249 2.48 -6.24 4.13
N ILE A 250 3.66 -6.11 3.54
CA ILE A 250 4.83 -6.98 3.76
C ILE A 250 6.07 -6.16 4.06
N ASN A 251 7.07 -6.81 4.67
CA ASN A 251 8.39 -6.20 4.81
C ASN A 251 9.07 -6.09 3.44
N ASN A 252 9.63 -4.92 3.14
CA ASN A 252 10.32 -4.66 1.89
C ASN A 252 11.83 -4.65 2.08
N PHE A 253 12.53 -5.26 1.13
CA PHE A 253 13.95 -5.11 0.95
C PHE A 253 14.21 -4.24 -0.28
N PHE A 254 14.75 -3.07 -0.05
CA PHE A 254 14.94 -2.05 -1.09
C PHE A 254 16.39 -1.97 -1.52
N CYS A 255 16.70 -2.37 -2.77
CA CYS A 255 18.03 -2.35 -3.35
C CYS A 255 18.16 -1.19 -4.36
N GLN A 256 18.92 -0.15 -4.02
CA GLN A 256 19.20 0.95 -4.94
C GLN A 256 20.50 0.67 -5.72
N ILE A 257 20.40 0.34 -7.00
CA ILE A 257 21.53 -0.07 -7.83
C ILE A 257 22.11 1.13 -8.58
N ILE A 258 21.29 1.88 -9.29
CA ILE A 258 21.69 3.06 -10.07
C ILE A 258 21.08 4.31 -9.46
N GLY A 259 21.88 5.35 -9.28
CA GLY A 259 21.42 6.64 -8.77
C GLY A 259 21.18 6.67 -7.25
N ARG A 260 20.29 7.55 -6.82
CA ARG A 260 19.97 7.77 -5.39
C ARG A 260 18.47 7.94 -5.19
N LYS A 261 17.94 7.31 -4.15
CA LYS A 261 16.55 7.51 -3.72
C LYS A 261 16.51 8.01 -2.27
N ARG A 262 15.67 9.00 -2.02
CA ARG A 262 15.39 9.45 -0.67
C ARG A 262 14.10 8.80 -0.20
N VAL A 263 14.16 8.04 0.88
CA VAL A 263 13.00 7.43 1.51
C VAL A 263 12.69 8.18 2.80
N ARG A 264 11.42 8.50 3.02
CA ARG A 264 10.92 9.04 4.29
C ARG A 264 10.04 7.98 4.92
N LEU A 265 10.34 7.61 6.15
CA LEU A 265 9.56 6.61 6.89
C LEU A 265 8.80 7.30 8.02
N VAL A 266 7.54 6.94 8.16
CA VAL A 266 6.69 7.39 9.26
C VAL A 266 6.54 6.22 10.23
N PRO A 267 6.92 6.37 11.50
CA PRO A 267 6.81 5.29 12.48
C PRO A 267 5.35 4.88 12.71
N SER A 268 5.13 3.61 13.03
CA SER A 268 3.79 3.05 13.24
C SER A 268 2.99 3.75 14.35
N TRP A 269 3.64 4.28 15.39
CA TRP A 269 2.96 5.06 16.44
C TRP A 269 2.42 6.41 15.95
N SER A 270 2.88 6.90 14.81
CA SER A 270 2.36 8.11 14.18
C SER A 270 1.13 7.87 13.28
N LEU A 271 0.69 6.61 13.14
CA LEU A 271 -0.44 6.23 12.30
C LEU A 271 -1.71 7.07 12.50
N PRO A 272 -2.10 7.47 13.73
CA PRO A 272 -3.27 8.33 13.94
C PRO A 272 -3.18 9.72 13.29
N TRP A 273 -1.97 10.15 12.92
CA TRP A 273 -1.70 11.46 12.34
C TRP A 273 -1.40 11.40 10.83
N VAL A 274 -1.41 10.19 10.28
CA VAL A 274 -1.13 9.94 8.87
C VAL A 274 -2.44 9.63 8.17
N TYR A 275 -2.87 10.55 7.32
CA TYR A 275 -4.05 10.36 6.47
C TYR A 275 -3.58 9.72 5.16
N ASN A 276 -3.75 8.41 5.08
CA ASN A 276 -3.52 7.65 3.86
C ASN A 276 -4.87 7.08 3.43
N GLU A 277 -5.45 7.63 2.36
CA GLU A 277 -6.73 7.19 1.81
C GLU A 277 -6.55 5.99 0.88
#